data_11987d18dfcf75c7957ba82202261f2e
#
_entry.id   11987d18dfcf75c7957ba82202261f2e
#
_cell.length_a   1.000
_cell.length_b   1.000
_cell.length_c   1.000
_cell.angle_alpha   90.00
_cell.angle_beta   90.00
_cell.angle_gamma   90.00
#
_symmetry.space_group_name_H-M   'P 1'
#
loop_
_entity.id
_entity.type
_entity.pdbx_description
1 polymer ?
#
loop_
_entity_poly.entity_id
_entity_poly.type
_entity_poly.pdbx_seq_one_letter_code
_entity_poly.pdbx_strand_id
1 'polypeptide(L)'
;MAKEKERKITRRFFFGILGKGSILVALLAEAIGAIKAFVPKVLYEPPSKFKIGMPDDIPEGITFFPEHKLYIFRNKDDFHAISAVCTHLYCIVDWKPDQKEFYCSCHGSIFSQDGINLTGPAPKPLPWYPLSLAPDGYLVIDSSKQVTQDYRFSV
;
A
#
# COMPACT_ATOMS: atom_id res chain seq x y z
N MET A 1 61.87 25.76 -35.17
CA MET A 1 60.70 26.36 -34.45
C MET A 1 59.49 26.27 -35.38
N ALA A 2 58.59 25.31 -35.11
CA ALA A 2 57.38 25.10 -35.87
C ALA A 2 56.35 26.13 -35.41
N LYS A 3 55.86 26.98 -36.35
CA LYS A 3 54.77 27.94 -36.12
C LYS A 3 53.49 27.18 -35.87
N GLU A 4 52.99 27.20 -34.64
CA GLU A 4 51.66 26.71 -34.26
C GLU A 4 50.59 27.55 -35.01
N LYS A 5 49.89 26.90 -35.93
CA LYS A 5 48.88 27.50 -36.75
C LYS A 5 47.59 27.68 -35.93
N GLU A 6 47.35 28.87 -35.36
CA GLU A 6 46.08 29.19 -34.70
C GLU A 6 44.90 28.88 -35.61
N ARG A 7 44.10 27.88 -35.27
CA ARG A 7 42.83 27.54 -35.95
C ARG A 7 41.78 28.57 -35.56
N LYS A 8 41.57 29.56 -36.39
CA LYS A 8 40.43 30.50 -36.21
C LYS A 8 39.12 29.76 -36.41
N ILE A 9 38.32 29.61 -35.35
CA ILE A 9 36.99 29.05 -35.41
C ILE A 9 36.06 29.99 -36.17
N THR A 10 35.57 29.62 -37.35
CA THR A 10 34.60 30.40 -38.13
C THR A 10 33.20 30.28 -37.55
N ARG A 11 32.37 31.34 -37.66
CA ARG A 11 30.99 31.32 -37.19
C ARG A 11 30.20 30.12 -37.77
N ARG A 12 30.41 29.80 -39.05
CA ARG A 12 29.79 28.67 -39.74
C ARG A 12 30.19 27.31 -39.11
N PHE A 13 31.45 27.16 -38.74
CA PHE A 13 31.94 25.94 -38.06
C PHE A 13 31.35 25.81 -36.65
N PHE A 14 31.29 26.93 -35.90
CA PHE A 14 30.71 26.98 -34.56
C PHE A 14 29.23 26.57 -34.56
N PHE A 15 28.42 27.20 -35.42
CA PHE A 15 27.00 26.82 -35.51
C PHE A 15 26.78 25.43 -36.08
N GLY A 16 27.66 24.94 -36.94
CA GLY A 16 27.62 23.55 -37.41
C GLY A 16 27.86 22.52 -36.33
N ILE A 17 28.80 22.76 -35.42
CA ILE A 17 29.04 21.87 -34.25
C ILE A 17 27.89 21.98 -33.28
N LEU A 18 27.43 23.19 -32.96
CA LEU A 18 26.33 23.39 -32.02
C LEU A 18 25.04 22.68 -32.50
N GLY A 19 24.69 22.83 -33.78
CA GLY A 19 23.51 22.18 -34.38
C GLY A 19 23.61 20.65 -34.40
N LYS A 20 24.77 20.10 -34.79
CA LYS A 20 24.97 18.63 -34.75
C LYS A 20 25.00 18.09 -33.32
N GLY A 21 25.61 18.83 -32.40
CA GLY A 21 25.65 18.46 -30.97
C GLY A 21 24.27 18.43 -30.34
N SER A 22 23.42 19.45 -30.63
CA SER A 22 22.06 19.50 -30.09
C SER A 22 21.17 18.36 -30.61
N ILE A 23 21.29 18.03 -31.90
CA ILE A 23 20.58 16.89 -32.50
C ILE A 23 21.00 15.58 -31.84
N LEU A 24 22.30 15.37 -31.64
CA LEU A 24 22.80 14.16 -30.96
C LEU A 24 22.28 14.03 -29.54
N VAL A 25 22.31 15.13 -28.77
CA VAL A 25 21.78 15.15 -27.41
C VAL A 25 20.28 14.84 -27.39
N ALA A 26 19.51 15.41 -28.30
CA ALA A 26 18.07 15.14 -28.41
C ALA A 26 17.79 13.66 -28.71
N LEU A 27 18.50 13.08 -29.70
CA LEU A 27 18.35 11.65 -30.04
C LEU A 27 18.74 10.71 -28.88
N LEU A 28 19.81 11.06 -28.13
CA LEU A 28 20.19 10.28 -26.95
C LEU A 28 19.14 10.39 -25.82
N ALA A 29 18.58 11.56 -25.60
CA ALA A 29 17.52 11.77 -24.61
C ALA A 29 16.26 10.96 -24.95
N GLU A 30 15.85 10.97 -26.23
CA GLU A 30 14.72 10.15 -26.69
C GLU A 30 14.98 8.66 -26.57
N ALA A 31 16.17 8.20 -26.93
CA ALA A 31 16.57 6.79 -26.80
C ALA A 31 16.56 6.34 -25.33
N ILE A 32 17.09 7.16 -24.41
CA ILE A 32 17.06 6.88 -22.96
C ILE A 32 15.62 6.87 -22.44
N GLY A 33 14.79 7.81 -22.89
CA GLY A 33 13.36 7.85 -22.55
C GLY A 33 12.61 6.61 -22.99
N ALA A 34 12.84 6.17 -24.22
CA ALA A 34 12.26 4.95 -24.77
C ALA A 34 12.69 3.70 -23.99
N ILE A 35 13.99 3.55 -23.70
CA ILE A 35 14.50 2.43 -22.91
C ILE A 35 13.85 2.41 -21.52
N LYS A 36 13.75 3.57 -20.84
CA LYS A 36 13.10 3.67 -19.52
C LYS A 36 11.61 3.34 -19.56
N ALA A 37 10.92 3.59 -20.66
CA ALA A 37 9.51 3.22 -20.82
C ALA A 37 9.29 1.70 -20.89
N PHE A 38 10.27 0.95 -21.40
CA PHE A 38 10.22 -0.53 -21.45
C PHE A 38 10.73 -1.21 -20.18
N VAL A 39 11.34 -0.47 -19.24
CA VAL A 39 11.72 -1.05 -17.96
C VAL A 39 10.49 -1.02 -17.04
N PRO A 40 9.89 -2.18 -16.71
CA PRO A 40 8.75 -2.22 -15.83
C PRO A 40 9.15 -1.68 -14.45
N LYS A 41 8.41 -0.72 -13.95
CA LYS A 41 8.49 -0.33 -12.53
C LYS A 41 7.84 -1.46 -11.74
N VAL A 42 8.64 -2.34 -11.18
CA VAL A 42 8.14 -3.33 -10.23
C VAL A 42 7.66 -2.58 -9.00
N LEU A 43 6.33 -2.45 -8.88
CA LEU A 43 5.71 -1.99 -7.64
C LEU A 43 5.85 -3.17 -6.65
N TYR A 44 6.69 -3.00 -5.66
CA TYR A 44 6.74 -3.93 -4.53
C TYR A 44 5.46 -3.71 -3.72
N GLU A 45 4.45 -4.50 -4.01
CA GLU A 45 3.31 -4.59 -3.11
C GLU A 45 3.77 -5.26 -1.81
N PRO A 46 3.37 -4.73 -0.65
CA PRO A 46 3.69 -5.38 0.61
C PRO A 46 3.12 -6.80 0.61
N PRO A 47 3.80 -7.76 1.26
CA PRO A 47 3.34 -9.14 1.27
C PRO A 47 1.92 -9.21 1.83
N SER A 48 1.05 -9.93 1.15
CA SER A 48 -0.35 -10.13 1.57
C SER A 48 -0.46 -10.96 2.86
N LYS A 49 0.59 -11.72 3.18
CA LYS A 49 0.70 -12.48 4.44
C LYS A 49 1.74 -11.84 5.34
N PHE A 50 1.34 -11.52 6.55
CA PHE A 50 2.22 -10.88 7.53
C PHE A 50 1.92 -11.35 8.95
N LYS A 51 2.93 -11.31 9.80
CA LYS A 51 2.84 -11.65 11.22
C LYS A 51 2.42 -10.42 12.02
N ILE A 52 1.56 -10.62 13.02
CA ILE A 52 1.04 -9.52 13.86
C ILE A 52 1.48 -9.60 15.32
N GLY A 53 1.97 -10.75 15.77
CA GLY A 53 2.40 -10.98 17.15
C GLY A 53 2.10 -12.40 17.59
N MET A 54 2.53 -12.76 18.79
CA MET A 54 2.09 -14.00 19.42
C MET A 54 0.67 -13.81 20.01
N PRO A 55 -0.14 -14.87 20.12
CA PRO A 55 -1.47 -14.77 20.70
C PRO A 55 -1.50 -14.07 22.06
N ASP A 56 -0.52 -14.36 22.92
CA ASP A 56 -0.42 -13.81 24.27
C ASP A 56 -0.04 -12.33 24.33
N ASP A 57 0.62 -11.82 23.29
CA ASP A 57 1.03 -10.42 23.17
C ASP A 57 -0.15 -9.50 22.79
N ILE A 58 -1.23 -10.06 22.24
CA ILE A 58 -2.40 -9.30 21.82
C ILE A 58 -3.37 -9.20 23.00
N PRO A 59 -3.68 -7.99 23.50
CA PRO A 59 -4.60 -7.82 24.61
C PRO A 59 -6.02 -8.27 24.26
N GLU A 60 -6.79 -8.68 25.29
CA GLU A 60 -8.23 -8.95 25.11
C GLU A 60 -8.99 -7.71 24.64
N GLY A 61 -10.02 -7.95 23.84
CA GLY A 61 -10.84 -6.90 23.25
C GLY A 61 -10.42 -6.56 21.81
N ILE A 62 -10.37 -5.28 21.49
CA ILE A 62 -10.14 -4.79 20.14
C ILE A 62 -8.84 -4.00 20.10
N THR A 63 -7.91 -4.43 19.26
CA THR A 63 -6.61 -3.79 19.06
C THR A 63 -6.46 -3.31 17.62
N PHE A 64 -6.07 -2.05 17.45
CA PHE A 64 -5.79 -1.48 16.14
C PHE A 64 -4.32 -1.66 15.76
N PHE A 65 -4.07 -2.20 14.57
CA PHE A 65 -2.76 -2.35 13.95
C PHE A 65 -2.61 -1.37 12.78
N PRO A 66 -2.05 -0.17 13.00
CA PRO A 66 -2.01 0.90 11.99
C PRO A 66 -1.15 0.54 10.78
N GLU A 67 -0.05 -0.19 10.96
CA GLU A 67 0.85 -0.61 9.88
C GLU A 67 0.15 -1.47 8.84
N HIS A 68 -0.81 -2.30 9.28
CA HIS A 68 -1.57 -3.20 8.43
C HIS A 68 -3.01 -2.73 8.19
N LYS A 69 -3.42 -1.61 8.79
CA LYS A 69 -4.78 -1.06 8.70
C LYS A 69 -5.85 -2.09 9.08
N LEU A 70 -5.66 -2.73 10.22
CA LEU A 70 -6.50 -3.82 10.71
C LEU A 70 -6.92 -3.60 12.16
N TYR A 71 -8.09 -4.12 12.49
CA TYR A 71 -8.52 -4.35 13.86
C TYR A 71 -8.48 -5.85 14.15
N ILE A 72 -7.86 -6.22 15.26
CA ILE A 72 -7.86 -7.58 15.77
C ILE A 72 -8.75 -7.64 17.00
N PHE A 73 -9.66 -8.55 16.97
CA PHE A 73 -10.52 -8.89 18.10
C PHE A 73 -9.99 -10.14 18.77
N ARG A 74 -9.79 -10.07 20.07
CA ARG A 74 -9.46 -11.22 20.91
C ARG A 74 -10.54 -11.41 21.97
N ASN A 75 -11.09 -12.61 22.03
CA ASN A 75 -11.96 -13.05 23.12
C ASN A 75 -11.43 -14.38 23.64
N LYS A 76 -10.66 -14.33 24.72
CA LYS A 76 -9.87 -15.45 25.24
C LYS A 76 -8.93 -16.03 24.17
N ASP A 77 -9.24 -17.24 23.68
CA ASP A 77 -8.45 -17.97 22.68
C ASP A 77 -8.97 -17.76 21.24
N ASP A 78 -10.07 -17.01 21.07
CA ASP A 78 -10.68 -16.74 19.77
C ASP A 78 -10.23 -15.41 19.21
N PHE A 79 -9.82 -15.43 17.95
CA PHE A 79 -9.35 -14.26 17.20
C PHE A 79 -10.11 -14.08 15.89
N HIS A 80 -10.34 -12.84 15.52
CA HIS A 80 -10.72 -12.48 14.15
C HIS A 80 -10.15 -11.12 13.76
N ALA A 81 -9.94 -10.92 12.46
CA ALA A 81 -9.32 -9.74 11.89
C ALA A 81 -10.30 -9.04 10.94
N ILE A 82 -10.50 -7.72 11.15
CA ILE A 82 -11.35 -6.87 10.33
C ILE A 82 -10.51 -5.76 9.73
N SER A 83 -10.72 -5.48 8.45
CA SER A 83 -10.10 -4.34 7.79
C SER A 83 -10.52 -3.01 8.43
N ALA A 84 -9.56 -2.14 8.73
CA ALA A 84 -9.84 -0.78 9.13
C ALA A 84 -10.09 0.16 7.93
N VAL A 85 -10.15 -0.38 6.71
CA VAL A 85 -10.28 0.41 5.49
C VAL A 85 -11.74 0.47 5.06
N CYS A 86 -12.30 1.68 5.04
CA CYS A 86 -13.66 1.94 4.60
C CYS A 86 -13.85 1.54 3.12
N THR A 87 -14.91 0.79 2.84
CA THR A 87 -15.22 0.30 1.48
C THR A 87 -15.77 1.37 0.54
N HIS A 88 -15.95 2.61 1.00
CA HIS A 88 -16.33 3.75 0.15
C HIS A 88 -15.12 4.27 -0.65
N LEU A 89 -14.17 4.95 -0.01
CA LEU A 89 -13.01 5.58 -0.64
C LEU A 89 -11.72 5.35 0.19
N TYR A 90 -11.59 4.18 0.81
CA TYR A 90 -10.37 3.70 1.46
C TYR A 90 -9.86 4.54 2.64
N CYS A 91 -10.71 5.36 3.27
CA CYS A 91 -10.39 6.02 4.53
C CYS A 91 -10.26 5.00 5.67
N ILE A 92 -9.50 5.32 6.70
CA ILE A 92 -9.44 4.50 7.91
C ILE A 92 -10.68 4.77 8.76
N VAL A 93 -11.32 3.71 9.24
CA VAL A 93 -12.44 3.79 10.17
C VAL A 93 -11.93 3.78 11.60
N ASP A 94 -12.60 4.51 12.50
CA ASP A 94 -12.30 4.58 13.92
C ASP A 94 -13.26 3.67 14.70
N TRP A 95 -12.74 2.89 15.62
CA TRP A 95 -13.56 2.15 16.58
C TRP A 95 -14.13 3.07 17.65
N LYS A 96 -15.44 2.99 17.89
CA LYS A 96 -16.18 3.73 18.93
C LYS A 96 -16.68 2.73 19.99
N PRO A 97 -15.95 2.54 21.09
CA PRO A 97 -16.26 1.49 22.08
C PRO A 97 -17.64 1.69 22.75
N ASP A 98 -18.04 2.94 22.99
CA ASP A 98 -19.32 3.26 23.64
C ASP A 98 -20.54 2.85 22.79
N GLN A 99 -20.40 2.93 21.47
CA GLN A 99 -21.43 2.60 20.50
C GLN A 99 -21.29 1.18 19.94
N LYS A 100 -20.12 0.56 20.14
CA LYS A 100 -19.71 -0.71 19.52
C LYS A 100 -19.81 -0.67 17.99
N GLU A 101 -19.33 0.42 17.40
CA GLU A 101 -19.42 0.71 15.97
C GLU A 101 -18.08 1.20 15.43
N PHE A 102 -17.86 0.98 14.14
CA PHE A 102 -16.81 1.64 13.39
C PHE A 102 -17.39 2.86 12.66
N TYR A 103 -16.70 3.99 12.79
CA TYR A 103 -17.08 5.25 12.17
C TYR A 103 -16.04 5.70 11.16
N CYS A 104 -16.47 6.04 9.95
CA CYS A 104 -15.64 6.63 8.92
C CYS A 104 -15.84 8.15 8.90
N SER A 105 -14.85 8.90 9.39
CA SER A 105 -14.92 10.37 9.49
C SER A 105 -14.94 11.10 8.15
N CYS A 106 -14.51 10.43 7.04
CA CYS A 106 -14.46 11.06 5.73
C CYS A 106 -15.85 11.39 5.17
N HIS A 107 -16.80 10.44 5.21
CA HIS A 107 -18.12 10.59 4.61
C HIS A 107 -19.25 10.02 5.48
N GLY A 108 -18.98 9.74 6.76
CA GLY A 108 -20.00 9.37 7.74
C GLY A 108 -20.54 7.94 7.60
N SER A 109 -19.82 7.01 6.96
CA SER A 109 -20.23 5.61 6.99
C SER A 109 -20.08 5.03 8.38
N ILE A 110 -21.07 4.26 8.84
CA ILE A 110 -21.09 3.57 10.12
C ILE A 110 -21.19 2.06 9.85
N PHE A 111 -20.38 1.29 10.58
CA PHE A 111 -20.40 -0.17 10.51
C PHE A 111 -20.57 -0.74 11.92
N SER A 112 -21.28 -1.85 12.02
CA SER A 112 -21.41 -2.58 13.28
C SER A 112 -20.04 -3.08 13.78
N GLN A 113 -20.01 -3.64 14.99
CA GLN A 113 -18.84 -4.32 15.55
C GLN A 113 -18.32 -5.44 14.63
N ASP A 114 -19.19 -6.10 13.88
CA ASP A 114 -18.81 -7.15 12.92
C ASP A 114 -18.49 -6.58 11.53
N GLY A 115 -18.39 -5.27 11.40
CA GLY A 115 -18.08 -4.60 10.13
C GLY A 115 -19.23 -4.53 9.13
N ILE A 116 -20.47 -4.86 9.52
CA ILE A 116 -21.64 -4.76 8.65
C ILE A 116 -21.97 -3.28 8.45
N ASN A 117 -22.18 -2.85 7.22
CA ASN A 117 -22.58 -1.48 6.93
C ASN A 117 -23.99 -1.20 7.49
N LEU A 118 -24.10 -0.24 8.38
CA LEU A 118 -25.36 0.21 8.99
C LEU A 118 -25.92 1.43 8.27
N THR A 119 -25.07 2.39 7.90
CA THR A 119 -25.47 3.63 7.24
C THR A 119 -24.29 4.29 6.53
N GLY A 120 -24.59 5.23 5.63
CA GLY A 120 -23.60 6.01 4.88
C GLY A 120 -23.33 5.45 3.48
N PRO A 121 -22.38 6.07 2.74
CA PRO A 121 -22.15 5.76 1.33
C PRO A 121 -21.32 4.50 1.06
N ALA A 122 -20.80 3.80 2.08
CA ALA A 122 -20.02 2.58 1.90
C ALA A 122 -20.90 1.46 1.28
N PRO A 123 -20.49 0.88 0.14
CA PRO A 123 -21.34 -0.07 -0.59
C PRO A 123 -21.30 -1.51 -0.05
N LYS A 124 -20.33 -1.83 0.82
CA LYS A 124 -20.07 -3.19 1.28
C LYS A 124 -19.62 -3.18 2.74
N PRO A 125 -19.78 -4.31 3.47
CA PRO A 125 -19.20 -4.47 4.80
C PRO A 125 -17.66 -4.37 4.77
N LEU A 126 -17.07 -4.15 5.94
CA LEU A 126 -15.61 -4.22 6.11
C LEU A 126 -15.15 -5.67 5.89
N PRO A 127 -14.09 -5.89 5.09
CA PRO A 127 -13.56 -7.22 4.85
C PRO A 127 -13.01 -7.87 6.12
N TRP A 128 -13.21 -9.17 6.27
CA TRP A 128 -12.58 -10.01 7.26
C TRP A 128 -11.49 -10.86 6.62
N TYR A 129 -10.40 -11.06 7.35
CA TYR A 129 -9.24 -11.80 6.85
C TYR A 129 -8.98 -13.06 7.69
N PRO A 130 -8.59 -14.17 7.04
CA PRO A 130 -8.25 -15.39 7.75
C PRO A 130 -6.96 -15.23 8.56
N LEU A 131 -6.95 -15.85 9.75
CA LEU A 131 -5.78 -16.01 10.58
C LEU A 131 -5.27 -17.46 10.51
N SER A 132 -4.00 -17.62 10.80
CA SER A 132 -3.34 -18.90 10.98
C SER A 132 -2.20 -18.76 11.97
N LEU A 133 -1.76 -19.87 12.57
CA LEU A 133 -0.59 -19.90 13.44
C LEU A 133 0.62 -20.35 12.61
N ALA A 134 1.71 -19.58 12.65
CA ALA A 134 2.97 -19.97 12.05
C ALA A 134 3.71 -21.00 12.95
N PRO A 135 4.66 -21.78 12.41
CA PRO A 135 5.42 -22.76 13.18
C PRO A 135 6.22 -22.16 14.35
N ASP A 136 6.50 -20.88 14.31
CA ASP A 136 7.20 -20.12 15.35
C ASP A 136 6.26 -19.45 16.37
N GLY A 137 4.96 -19.78 16.34
CA GLY A 137 3.96 -19.33 17.30
C GLY A 137 3.34 -17.96 17.02
N TYR A 138 3.70 -17.31 15.91
CA TYR A 138 3.11 -16.02 15.54
C TYR A 138 1.77 -16.18 14.82
N LEU A 139 0.83 -15.30 15.11
CA LEU A 139 -0.39 -15.14 14.31
C LEU A 139 -0.05 -14.49 12.96
N VAL A 140 -0.54 -15.10 11.90
CA VAL A 140 -0.38 -14.66 10.51
C VAL A 140 -1.74 -14.32 9.92
N ILE A 141 -1.84 -13.17 9.28
CA ILE A 141 -3.02 -12.75 8.51
C ILE A 141 -2.71 -12.86 7.03
N ASP A 142 -3.70 -13.33 6.26
CA ASP A 142 -3.65 -13.35 4.79
C ASP A 142 -4.67 -12.35 4.23
N SER A 143 -4.23 -11.11 3.95
CA SER A 143 -5.09 -10.05 3.41
C SER A 143 -5.47 -10.24 1.93
N SER A 144 -4.91 -11.24 1.24
CA SER A 144 -5.32 -11.60 -0.13
C SER A 144 -6.63 -12.36 -0.19
N LYS A 145 -7.11 -12.87 0.93
CA LYS A 145 -8.33 -13.66 1.05
C LYS A 145 -9.32 -12.99 1.98
N GLN A 146 -10.58 -13.20 1.72
CA GLN A 146 -11.63 -12.75 2.62
C GLN A 146 -12.38 -13.97 3.17
N VAL A 147 -12.85 -13.84 4.41
CA VAL A 147 -13.68 -14.84 5.08
C VAL A 147 -15.00 -14.23 5.49
N THR A 148 -15.96 -15.07 5.81
CA THR A 148 -17.28 -14.67 6.29
C THR A 148 -17.20 -14.07 7.71
N GLN A 149 -18.21 -13.30 8.10
CA GLN A 149 -18.23 -12.56 9.38
C GLN A 149 -18.49 -13.45 10.61
N ASP A 150 -18.73 -14.72 10.40
CA ASP A 150 -18.83 -15.76 11.44
C ASP A 150 -17.49 -16.51 11.67
N TYR A 151 -16.47 -16.20 10.85
CA TYR A 151 -15.14 -16.80 11.00
C TYR A 151 -14.52 -16.48 12.37
N ARG A 152 -14.02 -17.51 13.03
CA ARG A 152 -13.20 -17.41 14.26
C ARG A 152 -12.00 -18.33 14.12
N PHE A 153 -10.88 -17.84 14.58
CA PHE A 153 -9.65 -18.62 14.67
C PHE A 153 -9.32 -18.83 16.14
N SER A 154 -9.26 -20.08 16.58
CA SER A 154 -8.93 -20.46 17.98
C SER A 154 -7.52 -21.03 18.04
N VAL A 155 -6.77 -20.68 19.09
CA VAL A 155 -5.39 -21.12 19.35
C VAL A 155 -5.38 -22.13 20.48
#